data_90035490403027690a08184a7d7b8e3d
#
_entry.id   90035490403027690a08184a7d7b8e3d
#
_cell.length_a   1.000
_cell.length_b   1.000
_cell.length_c   1.000
_cell.angle_alpha   90.00
_cell.angle_beta   90.00
_cell.angle_gamma   90.00
#
_symmetry.space_group_name_H-M   'P 1'
#
loop_
_entity.id
_entity.type
_entity.pdbx_description
1 polymer ?
#
loop_
_entity_poly.entity_id
_entity_poly.type
_entity_poly.pdbx_seq_one_letter_code
_entity_poly.pdbx_strand_id
1 'polypeptide(L)'
;MNEKPYILLIDDDEFSALVTVEMLASEYDIRHVESGAAALEIIVKAEPCLLLLDVEMPGMSGYAVCRTLREDHAIGELPIIFLSGRLSDEDRLAGYEAGGDDYLTKPVAVDELRSKIKLALANRTERQRLKTDLFSAFSTAMTAMSSSAEMGAVLQFMRNSFSCPDYESLCREVLNTLCAYGFEASVKIHGREGYVALSSNGPCSALEESVLTNMSLQARLFEFGSR
;
A
#
# COMPACT_ATOMS: atom_id res chain seq x y z
N MET A 1 -20.54 -6.63 -19.03
CA MET A 1 -21.02 -7.88 -18.40
C MET A 1 -20.35 -7.91 -17.04
N ASN A 2 -21.12 -7.90 -15.95
CA ASN A 2 -20.50 -8.04 -14.61
C ASN A 2 -20.02 -9.48 -14.49
N GLU A 3 -18.71 -9.71 -14.42
CA GLU A 3 -18.16 -11.04 -14.12
C GLU A 3 -18.64 -11.45 -12.72
N LYS A 4 -19.06 -12.71 -12.59
CA LYS A 4 -19.48 -13.24 -11.30
C LYS A 4 -18.26 -13.31 -10.36
N PRO A 5 -18.43 -13.00 -9.07
CA PRO A 5 -17.32 -13.15 -8.11
C PRO A 5 -16.84 -14.62 -8.07
N TYR A 6 -15.52 -14.81 -8.14
CA TYR A 6 -14.87 -16.11 -8.12
C TYR A 6 -14.70 -16.63 -6.69
N ILE A 7 -15.28 -17.78 -6.39
CA ILE A 7 -15.15 -18.50 -5.12
C ILE A 7 -14.41 -19.83 -5.38
N LEU A 8 -13.45 -20.17 -4.54
CA LEU A 8 -12.78 -21.48 -4.57
C LEU A 8 -13.39 -22.37 -3.49
N LEU A 9 -13.91 -23.52 -3.93
CA LEU A 9 -14.42 -24.59 -3.08
C LEU A 9 -13.35 -25.67 -2.96
N ILE A 10 -13.02 -26.06 -1.74
CA ILE A 10 -12.04 -27.09 -1.44
C ILE A 10 -12.76 -28.18 -0.63
N ASP A 11 -12.97 -29.32 -1.24
CA ASP A 11 -13.74 -30.44 -0.68
C ASP A 11 -13.30 -31.74 -1.38
N ASP A 12 -12.94 -32.76 -0.65
CA ASP A 12 -12.50 -34.06 -1.22
C ASP A 12 -13.66 -34.98 -1.61
N ASP A 13 -14.87 -34.66 -1.13
CA ASP A 13 -16.09 -35.36 -1.55
C ASP A 13 -16.71 -34.69 -2.78
N GLU A 14 -16.52 -35.30 -3.94
CA GLU A 14 -17.02 -34.82 -5.24
C GLU A 14 -18.54 -34.60 -5.23
N PHE A 15 -19.32 -35.40 -4.51
CA PHE A 15 -20.77 -35.26 -4.43
C PHE A 15 -21.16 -34.02 -3.59
N SER A 16 -20.55 -33.83 -2.45
CA SER A 16 -20.72 -32.63 -1.61
C SER A 16 -20.36 -31.37 -2.38
N ALA A 17 -19.23 -31.41 -3.09
CA ALA A 17 -18.76 -30.29 -3.92
C ALA A 17 -19.77 -29.95 -5.04
N LEU A 18 -20.26 -30.97 -5.77
CA LEU A 18 -21.23 -30.77 -6.84
C LEU A 18 -22.51 -30.09 -6.34
N VAL A 19 -23.02 -30.52 -5.20
CA VAL A 19 -24.21 -29.94 -4.56
C VAL A 19 -23.95 -28.47 -4.21
N THR A 20 -22.81 -28.17 -3.63
CA THR A 20 -22.43 -26.79 -3.24
C THR A 20 -22.26 -25.89 -4.46
N VAL A 21 -21.65 -26.39 -5.53
CA VAL A 21 -21.51 -25.67 -6.82
C VAL A 21 -22.88 -25.34 -7.38
N GLU A 22 -23.80 -26.31 -7.46
CA GLU A 22 -25.15 -26.09 -8.00
C GLU A 22 -25.95 -25.08 -7.20
N MET A 23 -25.83 -25.10 -5.87
CA MET A 23 -26.46 -24.10 -4.98
C MET A 23 -26.06 -22.67 -5.27
N LEU A 24 -24.83 -22.45 -5.73
CA LEU A 24 -24.22 -21.11 -5.85
C LEU A 24 -23.99 -20.65 -7.28
N ALA A 25 -24.06 -21.53 -8.28
CA ALA A 25 -23.73 -21.25 -9.69
C ALA A 25 -24.53 -20.10 -10.31
N SER A 26 -25.73 -19.79 -9.78
CA SER A 26 -26.55 -18.67 -10.25
C SER A 26 -25.90 -17.30 -9.96
N GLU A 27 -25.17 -17.15 -8.83
CA GLU A 27 -24.65 -15.87 -8.31
C GLU A 27 -23.13 -15.76 -8.42
N TYR A 28 -22.38 -16.90 -8.37
CA TYR A 28 -20.94 -16.95 -8.27
C TYR A 28 -20.30 -17.81 -9.35
N ASP A 29 -19.03 -17.56 -9.68
CA ASP A 29 -18.14 -18.46 -10.42
C ASP A 29 -17.45 -19.38 -9.41
N ILE A 30 -17.87 -20.65 -9.34
CA ILE A 30 -17.33 -21.62 -8.36
C ILE A 30 -16.34 -22.53 -9.06
N ARG A 31 -15.11 -22.57 -8.55
CA ARG A 31 -14.11 -23.56 -8.96
C ARG A 31 -13.86 -24.51 -7.81
N HIS A 32 -13.85 -25.78 -8.11
CA HIS A 32 -13.67 -26.86 -7.15
C HIS A 32 -12.29 -27.48 -7.27
N VAL A 33 -11.69 -27.80 -6.11
CA VAL A 33 -10.46 -28.60 -5.98
C VAL A 33 -10.59 -29.58 -4.83
N GLU A 34 -9.99 -30.75 -4.97
CA GLU A 34 -10.15 -31.90 -4.07
C GLU A 34 -9.11 -31.93 -2.92
N SER A 35 -8.17 -30.97 -2.88
CA SER A 35 -7.11 -30.98 -1.87
C SER A 35 -6.60 -29.61 -1.50
N GLY A 36 -6.18 -29.47 -0.24
CA GLY A 36 -5.58 -28.25 0.25
C GLY A 36 -4.30 -27.85 -0.50
N ALA A 37 -3.47 -28.82 -0.89
CA ALA A 37 -2.25 -28.53 -1.64
C ALA A 37 -2.54 -27.92 -3.02
N ALA A 38 -3.50 -28.50 -3.76
CA ALA A 38 -3.94 -27.93 -5.05
C ALA A 38 -4.56 -26.54 -4.89
N ALA A 39 -5.29 -26.31 -3.81
CA ALA A 39 -5.87 -25.01 -3.50
C ALA A 39 -4.79 -23.94 -3.32
N LEU A 40 -3.75 -24.21 -2.53
CA LEU A 40 -2.66 -23.26 -2.29
C LEU A 40 -1.95 -22.85 -3.59
N GLU A 41 -1.74 -23.79 -4.52
CA GLU A 41 -1.14 -23.47 -5.83
C GLU A 41 -2.03 -22.57 -6.70
N ILE A 42 -3.35 -22.77 -6.63
CA ILE A 42 -4.32 -21.99 -7.43
C ILE A 42 -4.47 -20.59 -6.87
N ILE A 43 -4.56 -20.44 -5.54
CA ILE A 43 -4.74 -19.15 -4.85
C ILE A 43 -3.62 -18.17 -5.20
N VAL A 44 -2.37 -18.65 -5.27
CA VAL A 44 -1.22 -17.82 -5.66
C VAL A 44 -1.32 -17.31 -7.11
N LYS A 45 -1.94 -18.11 -8.01
CA LYS A 45 -2.07 -17.76 -9.44
C LYS A 45 -3.28 -16.87 -9.72
N ALA A 46 -4.36 -17.12 -9.01
CA ALA A 46 -5.64 -16.44 -9.18
C ALA A 46 -6.38 -16.37 -7.84
N GLU A 47 -6.23 -15.27 -7.13
CA GLU A 47 -6.85 -15.07 -5.82
C GLU A 47 -8.38 -15.07 -5.94
N PRO A 48 -9.08 -15.97 -5.21
CA PRO A 48 -10.54 -15.97 -5.13
C PRO A 48 -11.03 -14.82 -4.26
N CYS A 49 -12.30 -14.48 -4.36
CA CYS A 49 -12.91 -13.51 -3.46
C CYS A 49 -13.27 -14.11 -2.09
N LEU A 50 -13.44 -15.43 -2.01
CA LEU A 50 -13.77 -16.19 -0.80
C LEU A 50 -13.39 -17.67 -0.98
N LEU A 51 -13.02 -18.34 0.12
CA LEU A 51 -12.85 -19.78 0.18
C LEU A 51 -14.02 -20.44 0.92
N LEU A 52 -14.53 -21.52 0.34
CA LEU A 52 -15.32 -22.52 1.03
C LEU A 52 -14.42 -23.73 1.26
N LEU A 53 -14.19 -24.11 2.50
CA LEU A 53 -13.12 -25.03 2.86
C LEU A 53 -13.65 -26.15 3.73
N ASP A 54 -13.62 -27.39 3.19
CA ASP A 54 -13.91 -28.54 4.01
C ASP A 54 -12.82 -28.74 5.06
N VAL A 55 -13.25 -29.16 6.24
CA VAL A 55 -12.35 -29.40 7.38
C VAL A 55 -11.67 -30.75 7.27
N GLU A 56 -12.43 -31.78 6.87
CA GLU A 56 -11.98 -33.15 6.87
C GLU A 56 -11.54 -33.62 5.48
N MET A 57 -10.27 -33.37 5.18
CA MET A 57 -9.69 -33.82 3.90
C MET A 57 -8.45 -34.69 4.12
N PRO A 58 -8.19 -35.65 3.21
CA PRO A 58 -6.98 -36.45 3.25
C PRO A 58 -5.71 -35.63 3.12
N GLY A 59 -4.71 -35.95 3.91
CA GLY A 59 -3.39 -35.30 3.87
C GLY A 59 -3.33 -33.98 4.63
N MET A 60 -3.92 -32.93 4.10
CA MET A 60 -3.93 -31.60 4.73
C MET A 60 -5.35 -31.21 5.12
N SER A 61 -5.61 -31.06 6.43
CA SER A 61 -6.92 -30.62 6.90
C SER A 61 -7.21 -29.17 6.53
N GLY A 62 -8.50 -28.79 6.44
CA GLY A 62 -8.90 -27.43 6.17
C GLY A 62 -8.31 -26.42 7.18
N TYR A 63 -8.18 -26.79 8.46
CA TYR A 63 -7.53 -25.94 9.45
C TYR A 63 -6.06 -25.69 9.13
N ALA A 64 -5.33 -26.68 8.60
CA ALA A 64 -3.94 -26.49 8.21
C ALA A 64 -3.82 -25.56 7.00
N VAL A 65 -4.68 -25.71 6.00
CA VAL A 65 -4.77 -24.79 4.84
C VAL A 65 -5.01 -23.36 5.32
N CYS A 66 -5.99 -23.17 6.20
CA CYS A 66 -6.32 -21.86 6.74
C CYS A 66 -5.13 -21.20 7.45
N ARG A 67 -4.43 -21.92 8.34
CA ARG A 67 -3.24 -21.39 9.03
C ARG A 67 -2.15 -20.99 8.04
N THR A 68 -1.86 -21.82 7.06
CA THR A 68 -0.86 -21.50 6.01
C THR A 68 -1.21 -20.22 5.27
N LEU A 69 -2.50 -20.01 4.93
CA LEU A 69 -2.96 -18.78 4.27
C LEU A 69 -2.88 -17.55 5.19
N ARG A 70 -3.11 -17.72 6.50
CA ARG A 70 -3.03 -16.61 7.47
C ARG A 70 -1.60 -16.16 7.76
N GLU A 71 -0.62 -17.03 7.56
CA GLU A 71 0.81 -16.70 7.66
C GLU A 71 1.30 -15.84 6.48
N ASP A 72 0.60 -15.90 5.33
CA ASP A 72 0.94 -15.07 4.18
C ASP A 72 0.26 -13.70 4.25
N HIS A 73 1.06 -12.64 4.41
CA HIS A 73 0.57 -11.27 4.51
C HIS A 73 -0.17 -10.77 3.27
N ALA A 74 0.08 -11.34 2.11
CA ALA A 74 -0.57 -10.93 0.86
C ALA A 74 -2.01 -11.46 0.75
N ILE A 75 -2.24 -12.68 1.22
CA ILE A 75 -3.52 -13.40 1.11
C ILE A 75 -4.21 -13.63 2.46
N GLY A 76 -3.57 -13.25 3.56
CA GLY A 76 -4.04 -13.50 4.93
C GLY A 76 -5.41 -12.92 5.28
N GLU A 77 -5.94 -12.03 4.46
CA GLU A 77 -7.26 -11.42 4.63
C GLU A 77 -8.37 -12.02 3.76
N LEU A 78 -8.04 -13.07 2.99
CA LEU A 78 -9.02 -13.79 2.20
C LEU A 78 -10.10 -14.40 3.11
N PRO A 79 -11.39 -14.12 2.89
CA PRO A 79 -12.46 -14.71 3.70
C PRO A 79 -12.49 -16.23 3.54
N ILE A 80 -12.56 -16.95 4.67
CA ILE A 80 -12.61 -18.41 4.72
C ILE A 80 -13.82 -18.83 5.54
N ILE A 81 -14.72 -19.59 4.91
CA ILE A 81 -15.86 -20.22 5.56
C ILE A 81 -15.62 -21.71 5.58
N PHE A 82 -15.55 -22.29 6.76
CA PHE A 82 -15.44 -23.75 6.90
C PHE A 82 -16.78 -24.44 6.64
N LEU A 83 -16.72 -25.54 5.92
CA LEU A 83 -17.83 -26.48 5.73
C LEU A 83 -17.42 -27.79 6.39
N SER A 84 -18.20 -28.34 7.32
CA SER A 84 -17.81 -29.55 8.04
C SER A 84 -18.99 -30.42 8.44
N GLY A 85 -18.80 -31.73 8.44
CA GLY A 85 -19.75 -32.68 9.04
C GLY A 85 -19.79 -32.68 10.57
N ARG A 86 -18.85 -31.96 11.23
CA ARG A 86 -18.72 -31.92 12.68
C ARG A 86 -19.59 -30.86 13.30
N LEU A 87 -20.27 -31.23 14.40
CA LEU A 87 -21.26 -30.38 15.08
C LEU A 87 -20.77 -29.85 16.44
N SER A 88 -19.57 -30.26 16.90
CA SER A 88 -19.13 -29.89 18.24
C SER A 88 -18.73 -28.42 18.34
N ASP A 89 -18.96 -27.81 19.50
CA ASP A 89 -18.49 -26.45 19.77
C ASP A 89 -16.97 -26.38 19.77
N GLU A 90 -16.28 -27.47 20.09
CA GLU A 90 -14.82 -27.57 20.04
C GLU A 90 -14.28 -27.48 18.61
N ASP A 91 -14.96 -28.12 17.64
CA ASP A 91 -14.58 -28.04 16.23
C ASP A 91 -14.78 -26.63 15.67
N ARG A 92 -15.85 -25.96 16.05
CA ARG A 92 -16.10 -24.56 15.68
C ARG A 92 -15.06 -23.62 16.26
N LEU A 93 -14.69 -23.83 17.53
CA LEU A 93 -13.64 -23.04 18.18
C LEU A 93 -12.29 -23.26 17.46
N ALA A 94 -11.95 -24.49 17.13
CA ALA A 94 -10.74 -24.81 16.38
C ALA A 94 -10.70 -24.12 14.98
N GLY A 95 -11.86 -23.96 14.34
CA GLY A 95 -12.01 -23.21 13.10
C GLY A 95 -11.67 -21.73 13.26
N TYR A 96 -12.22 -21.09 14.30
CA TYR A 96 -11.90 -19.69 14.59
C TYR A 96 -10.44 -19.50 15.05
N GLU A 97 -9.89 -20.41 15.84
CA GLU A 97 -8.48 -20.41 16.24
C GLU A 97 -7.53 -20.62 15.04
N ALA A 98 -7.96 -21.35 14.03
CA ALA A 98 -7.21 -21.46 12.77
C ALA A 98 -7.25 -20.18 11.91
N GLY A 99 -8.12 -19.22 12.26
CA GLY A 99 -8.27 -17.95 11.55
C GLY A 99 -9.40 -17.93 10.53
N GLY A 100 -10.36 -18.88 10.58
CA GLY A 100 -11.57 -18.84 9.76
C GLY A 100 -12.51 -17.70 10.13
N ASP A 101 -13.21 -17.17 9.14
CA ASP A 101 -14.17 -16.07 9.35
C ASP A 101 -15.55 -16.61 9.76
N ASP A 102 -15.91 -17.82 9.32
CA ASP A 102 -17.18 -18.45 9.69
C ASP A 102 -17.10 -19.99 9.57
N TYR A 103 -18.11 -20.67 10.12
CA TYR A 103 -18.18 -22.13 10.17
C TYR A 103 -19.63 -22.58 9.91
N LEU A 104 -19.84 -23.48 8.94
CA LEU A 104 -21.13 -24.04 8.59
C LEU A 104 -21.09 -25.57 8.67
N THR A 105 -22.17 -26.15 9.16
CA THR A 105 -22.27 -27.60 9.34
C THR A 105 -22.99 -28.24 8.14
N LYS A 106 -22.39 -29.28 7.55
CA LYS A 106 -23.04 -30.10 6.51
C LYS A 106 -24.14 -31.01 7.13
N PRO A 107 -25.31 -31.14 6.47
CA PRO A 107 -25.71 -30.50 5.21
C PRO A 107 -26.08 -29.03 5.38
N VAL A 108 -25.54 -28.18 4.51
CA VAL A 108 -25.73 -26.71 4.59
C VAL A 108 -27.03 -26.30 3.90
N ALA A 109 -27.81 -25.46 4.57
CA ALA A 109 -28.98 -24.82 3.93
C ALA A 109 -28.52 -23.75 2.93
N VAL A 110 -29.11 -23.73 1.73
CA VAL A 110 -28.75 -22.80 0.63
C VAL A 110 -28.82 -21.34 1.08
N ASP A 111 -29.88 -20.97 1.78
CA ASP A 111 -30.10 -19.59 2.23
C ASP A 111 -29.09 -19.16 3.29
N GLU A 112 -28.68 -20.08 4.17
CA GLU A 112 -27.67 -19.84 5.19
C GLU A 112 -26.29 -19.64 4.51
N LEU A 113 -25.91 -20.52 3.60
CA LEU A 113 -24.65 -20.43 2.86
C LEU A 113 -24.56 -19.12 2.09
N ARG A 114 -25.59 -18.74 1.36
CA ARG A 114 -25.67 -17.48 0.61
C ARG A 114 -25.55 -16.27 1.52
N SER A 115 -26.23 -16.28 2.66
CA SER A 115 -26.21 -15.18 3.63
C SER A 115 -24.81 -14.99 4.22
N LYS A 116 -24.13 -16.08 4.56
CA LYS A 116 -22.76 -16.06 5.11
C LYS A 116 -21.75 -15.58 4.07
N ILE A 117 -21.83 -16.05 2.82
CA ILE A 117 -20.99 -15.57 1.73
C ILE A 117 -21.17 -14.08 1.51
N LYS A 118 -22.41 -13.60 1.42
CA LYS A 118 -22.69 -12.15 1.24
C LYS A 118 -22.13 -11.31 2.37
N LEU A 119 -22.26 -11.77 3.62
CA LEU A 119 -21.72 -11.08 4.78
C LEU A 119 -20.18 -11.04 4.75
N ALA A 120 -19.53 -12.17 4.45
CA ALA A 120 -18.08 -12.25 4.38
C ALA A 120 -17.49 -11.34 3.28
N LEU A 121 -18.13 -11.32 2.10
CA LEU A 121 -17.72 -10.44 1.00
C LEU A 121 -17.95 -8.96 1.30
N ALA A 122 -19.06 -8.61 1.96
CA ALA A 122 -19.33 -7.25 2.40
C ALA A 122 -18.29 -6.78 3.43
N ASN A 123 -17.96 -7.60 4.40
CA ASN A 123 -16.94 -7.32 5.41
C ASN A 123 -15.55 -7.13 4.77
N ARG A 124 -15.17 -7.96 3.79
CA ARG A 124 -13.92 -7.80 3.03
C ARG A 124 -13.88 -6.44 2.31
N THR A 125 -14.95 -6.11 1.60
CA THR A 125 -15.04 -4.85 0.86
C THR A 125 -14.93 -3.63 1.79
N GLU A 126 -15.60 -3.67 2.94
CA GLU A 126 -15.54 -2.58 3.92
C GLU A 126 -14.16 -2.45 4.56
N ARG A 127 -13.50 -3.57 4.91
CA ARG A 127 -12.11 -3.55 5.40
C ARG A 127 -11.15 -2.94 4.38
N GLN A 128 -11.27 -3.32 3.10
CA GLN A 128 -10.44 -2.76 2.02
C GLN A 128 -10.68 -1.27 1.83
N ARG A 129 -11.95 -0.85 1.88
CA ARG A 129 -12.33 0.57 1.82
C ARG A 129 -11.71 1.37 2.95
N LEU A 130 -11.87 0.91 4.20
CA LEU A 130 -11.30 1.58 5.37
C LEU A 130 -9.77 1.70 5.29
N LYS A 131 -9.07 0.68 4.79
CA LYS A 131 -7.62 0.74 4.55
C LYS A 131 -7.24 1.79 3.52
N THR A 132 -7.98 1.85 2.41
CA THR A 132 -7.75 2.84 1.35
C THR A 132 -8.01 4.26 1.87
N ASP A 133 -9.08 4.47 2.62
CA ASP A 133 -9.43 5.75 3.22
C ASP A 133 -8.37 6.20 4.23
N LEU A 134 -7.89 5.28 5.08
CA LEU A 134 -6.82 5.55 6.03
C LEU A 134 -5.51 5.93 5.33
N PHE A 135 -5.12 5.17 4.30
CA PHE A 135 -3.92 5.47 3.52
C PHE A 135 -4.02 6.83 2.80
N SER A 136 -5.18 7.14 2.24
CA SER A 136 -5.47 8.44 1.60
C SER A 136 -5.38 9.59 2.60
N ALA A 137 -5.98 9.44 3.78
CA ALA A 137 -5.91 10.44 4.85
C ALA A 137 -4.46 10.66 5.33
N PHE A 138 -3.71 9.58 5.53
CA PHE A 138 -2.30 9.65 5.91
C PHE A 138 -1.45 10.36 4.85
N SER A 139 -1.62 10.00 3.57
CA SER A 139 -0.92 10.63 2.45
C SER A 139 -1.22 12.12 2.36
N THR A 140 -2.49 12.51 2.54
CA THR A 140 -2.91 13.92 2.55
C THR A 140 -2.26 14.68 3.72
N ALA A 141 -2.25 14.09 4.91
CA ALA A 141 -1.61 14.69 6.09
C ALA A 141 -0.10 14.87 5.89
N MET A 142 0.59 13.87 5.34
CA MET A 142 2.02 13.94 5.04
C MET A 142 2.32 15.03 4.00
N THR A 143 1.51 15.15 2.95
CA THR A 143 1.65 16.21 1.94
C THR A 143 1.44 17.59 2.55
N ALA A 144 0.42 17.76 3.41
CA ALA A 144 0.16 19.03 4.09
C ALA A 144 1.31 19.41 5.05
N MET A 145 1.88 18.44 5.77
CA MET A 145 3.02 18.66 6.67
C MET A 145 4.28 19.05 5.88
N SER A 146 4.56 18.38 4.76
CA SER A 146 5.69 18.70 3.88
C SER A 146 5.54 20.13 3.31
N SER A 147 4.39 20.45 2.75
CA SER A 147 4.09 21.79 2.22
C SER A 147 4.19 22.88 3.29
N SER A 148 3.77 22.61 4.52
CA SER A 148 3.91 23.56 5.65
C SER A 148 5.37 23.77 6.05
N ALA A 149 6.19 22.72 6.02
CA ALA A 149 7.62 22.82 6.31
C ALA A 149 8.37 23.65 5.24
N GLU A 150 8.05 23.43 3.96
CA GLU A 150 8.60 24.21 2.84
C GLU A 150 8.20 25.69 2.94
N MET A 151 6.94 25.98 3.22
CA MET A 151 6.45 27.32 3.44
C MET A 151 7.14 27.99 4.64
N GLY A 152 7.35 27.25 5.73
CA GLY A 152 8.08 27.71 6.90
C GLY A 152 9.52 28.10 6.57
N ALA A 153 10.22 27.30 5.77
CA ALA A 153 11.59 27.59 5.34
C ALA A 153 11.67 28.84 4.44
N VAL A 154 10.73 29.00 3.52
CA VAL A 154 10.64 30.20 2.66
C VAL A 154 10.40 31.46 3.50
N LEU A 155 9.45 31.41 4.45
CA LEU A 155 9.17 32.55 5.34
C LEU A 155 10.36 32.86 6.25
N GLN A 156 11.07 31.84 6.76
CA GLN A 156 12.27 32.05 7.56
C GLN A 156 13.39 32.66 6.74
N PHE A 157 13.63 32.22 5.53
CA PHE A 157 14.58 32.82 4.60
C PHE A 157 14.24 34.29 4.32
N MET A 158 12.98 34.58 3.98
CA MET A 158 12.55 35.97 3.76
C MET A 158 12.83 36.85 4.98
N ARG A 159 12.46 36.39 6.17
CA ARG A 159 12.69 37.15 7.40
C ARG A 159 14.18 37.39 7.66
N ASN A 160 15.02 36.38 7.48
CA ASN A 160 16.45 36.48 7.67
C ASN A 160 17.10 37.40 6.63
N SER A 161 16.68 37.30 5.36
CA SER A 161 17.22 38.15 4.27
C SER A 161 16.99 39.65 4.47
N PHE A 162 15.85 40.03 5.07
CA PHE A 162 15.59 41.45 5.42
C PHE A 162 16.47 41.95 6.57
N SER A 163 17.06 41.05 7.35
CA SER A 163 17.92 41.40 8.48
C SER A 163 19.41 41.40 8.10
N CYS A 164 19.76 41.01 6.88
CA CYS A 164 21.15 41.02 6.42
C CYS A 164 21.66 42.42 6.22
N PRO A 165 22.79 42.83 6.88
CA PRO A 165 23.33 44.18 6.80
C PRO A 165 24.06 44.47 5.49
N ASP A 166 24.56 43.44 4.80
CA ASP A 166 25.36 43.53 3.58
C ASP A 166 25.07 42.37 2.61
N TYR A 167 25.61 42.47 1.39
CA TYR A 167 25.44 41.47 0.34
C TYR A 167 26.16 40.13 0.64
N GLU A 168 27.24 40.17 1.44
CA GLU A 168 27.96 38.98 1.84
C GLU A 168 27.10 38.14 2.79
N SER A 169 26.49 38.77 3.79
CA SER A 169 25.55 38.10 4.70
C SER A 169 24.35 37.53 3.98
N LEU A 170 23.84 38.27 2.97
CA LEU A 170 22.73 37.76 2.14
C LEU A 170 23.14 36.55 1.31
N CYS A 171 24.33 36.56 0.67
CA CYS A 171 24.86 35.40 -0.03
C CYS A 171 24.95 34.16 0.89
N ARG A 172 25.46 34.34 2.10
CA ARG A 172 25.59 33.27 3.10
C ARG A 172 24.20 32.70 3.49
N GLU A 173 23.21 33.57 3.69
CA GLU A 173 21.86 33.13 4.03
C GLU A 173 21.20 32.31 2.90
N VAL A 174 21.38 32.72 1.63
CA VAL A 174 20.94 31.97 0.46
C VAL A 174 21.62 30.59 0.43
N LEU A 175 22.96 30.56 0.58
CA LEU A 175 23.71 29.31 0.56
C LEU A 175 23.32 28.38 1.71
N ASN A 176 23.17 28.88 2.94
CA ASN A 176 22.70 28.10 4.08
C ASN A 176 21.33 27.47 3.85
N THR A 177 20.42 28.26 3.26
CA THR A 177 19.09 27.77 2.93
C THR A 177 19.15 26.64 1.89
N LEU A 178 19.95 26.80 0.82
CA LEU A 178 20.13 25.77 -0.21
C LEU A 178 20.81 24.50 0.34
N CYS A 179 21.83 24.68 1.18
CA CYS A 179 22.51 23.55 1.85
C CYS A 179 21.57 22.77 2.76
N ALA A 180 20.62 23.42 3.45
CA ALA A 180 19.60 22.74 4.25
C ALA A 180 18.69 21.81 3.44
N TYR A 181 18.55 22.08 2.14
CA TYR A 181 17.86 21.19 1.17
C TYR A 181 18.79 20.20 0.45
N GLY A 182 20.07 20.15 0.84
CA GLY A 182 21.05 19.23 0.25
C GLY A 182 21.65 19.69 -1.08
N PHE A 183 21.50 20.97 -1.44
CA PHE A 183 22.10 21.54 -2.66
C PHE A 183 23.46 22.16 -2.39
N GLU A 184 24.44 21.82 -3.21
CA GLU A 184 25.68 22.61 -3.33
C GLU A 184 25.43 23.70 -4.38
N ALA A 185 25.76 24.95 -4.03
CA ALA A 185 25.45 26.10 -4.89
C ALA A 185 26.53 27.17 -4.82
N SER A 186 26.57 27.99 -5.86
CA SER A 186 27.34 29.23 -5.90
C SER A 186 26.40 30.40 -6.19
N VAL A 187 26.55 31.49 -5.46
CA VAL A 187 25.68 32.67 -5.55
C VAL A 187 26.49 33.92 -5.84
N LYS A 188 26.02 34.73 -6.77
CA LYS A 188 26.61 36.05 -7.09
C LYS A 188 25.55 37.14 -6.99
N ILE A 189 25.78 38.13 -6.16
CA ILE A 189 24.88 39.28 -5.96
C ILE A 189 25.57 40.53 -6.48
N HIS A 190 24.92 41.26 -7.37
CA HIS A 190 25.36 42.55 -7.86
C HIS A 190 24.71 43.70 -7.07
N GLY A 191 25.52 44.54 -6.47
CA GLY A 191 25.11 45.75 -5.78
C GLY A 191 25.54 47.02 -6.52
N ARG A 192 25.27 48.15 -5.91
CA ARG A 192 25.64 49.46 -6.49
C ARG A 192 27.17 49.72 -6.48
N GLU A 193 27.90 49.13 -5.56
CA GLU A 193 29.33 49.31 -5.34
C GLU A 193 30.21 48.13 -5.79
N GLY A 194 29.62 47.15 -6.48
CA GLY A 194 30.32 45.96 -6.92
C GLY A 194 29.48 44.70 -6.83
N TYR A 195 30.13 43.54 -6.75
CA TYR A 195 29.47 42.25 -6.57
C TYR A 195 30.14 41.41 -5.46
N VAL A 196 29.37 40.50 -4.90
CA VAL A 196 29.85 39.47 -3.99
C VAL A 196 29.51 38.12 -4.62
N ALA A 197 30.49 37.20 -4.66
CA ALA A 197 30.31 35.85 -5.14
C ALA A 197 30.83 34.85 -4.10
N LEU A 198 29.99 33.94 -3.67
CA LEU A 198 30.28 32.89 -2.70
C LEU A 198 29.76 31.54 -3.18
N SER A 199 30.44 30.48 -2.78
CA SER A 199 29.97 29.08 -2.97
C SER A 199 29.71 28.41 -1.63
N SER A 200 29.06 27.29 -1.62
CA SER A 200 28.82 26.47 -0.43
C SER A 200 30.13 26.05 0.27
N ASN A 201 31.25 26.05 -0.43
CA ASN A 201 32.57 25.66 0.06
C ASN A 201 33.51 26.88 0.35
N GLY A 202 32.99 28.11 0.24
CA GLY A 202 33.77 29.33 0.49
C GLY A 202 33.73 30.33 -0.67
N PRO A 203 34.79 31.12 -0.89
CA PRO A 203 34.85 32.04 -2.04
C PRO A 203 34.76 31.31 -3.37
N CYS A 204 34.04 31.87 -4.33
CA CYS A 204 33.95 31.27 -5.67
C CYS A 204 35.33 31.22 -6.35
N SER A 205 35.61 30.11 -7.05
CA SER A 205 36.76 30.02 -7.95
C SER A 205 36.58 30.92 -9.19
N ALA A 206 37.67 31.26 -9.85
CA ALA A 206 37.64 32.07 -11.08
C ALA A 206 36.76 31.46 -12.17
N LEU A 207 36.65 30.10 -12.22
CA LEU A 207 35.78 29.40 -13.15
C LEU A 207 34.29 29.59 -12.78
N GLU A 208 33.93 29.41 -11.50
CA GLU A 208 32.58 29.63 -11.02
C GLU A 208 32.12 31.05 -11.24
N GLU A 209 32.96 32.05 -10.96
CA GLU A 209 32.64 33.45 -11.22
C GLU A 209 32.43 33.73 -12.71
N SER A 210 33.22 33.12 -13.59
CA SER A 210 33.08 33.25 -15.03
C SER A 210 31.75 32.67 -15.51
N VAL A 211 31.40 31.49 -15.00
CA VAL A 211 30.11 30.83 -15.29
C VAL A 211 28.95 31.71 -14.83
N LEU A 212 28.95 32.15 -13.57
CA LEU A 212 27.89 32.99 -13.01
C LEU A 212 27.73 34.31 -13.76
N THR A 213 28.84 34.87 -14.27
CA THR A 213 28.82 36.11 -15.06
C THR A 213 28.17 35.91 -16.42
N ASN A 214 28.48 34.81 -17.09
CA ASN A 214 27.93 34.46 -18.40
C ASN A 214 26.46 34.00 -18.32
N MET A 215 26.06 33.33 -17.25
CA MET A 215 24.68 32.90 -17.02
C MET A 215 23.70 34.08 -16.85
N SER A 216 24.14 35.20 -16.30
CA SER A 216 23.29 36.39 -16.11
C SER A 216 22.75 36.97 -17.42
N LEU A 217 23.29 36.57 -18.56
CA LEU A 217 22.99 37.11 -19.89
C LEU A 217 22.00 36.24 -20.73
N GLN A 218 21.71 35.00 -20.38
CA GLN A 218 21.05 34.11 -21.34
C GLN A 218 19.81 33.33 -20.92
N ALA A 219 19.56 32.96 -19.68
CA ALA A 219 18.32 32.27 -19.30
C ALA A 219 18.16 32.16 -17.78
N ARG A 220 16.92 31.84 -17.31
CA ARG A 220 16.62 31.77 -15.88
C ARG A 220 17.06 30.45 -15.19
N LEU A 221 17.37 29.40 -15.92
CA LEU A 221 17.80 28.11 -15.38
C LEU A 221 18.76 27.39 -16.34
N PHE A 222 19.88 26.87 -15.83
CA PHE A 222 20.85 26.05 -16.53
C PHE A 222 21.18 24.82 -15.69
N GLU A 223 21.15 23.62 -16.29
CA GLU A 223 21.78 22.44 -15.72
C GLU A 223 23.22 22.33 -16.20
N PHE A 224 24.16 22.25 -15.27
CA PHE A 224 25.55 21.99 -15.52
C PHE A 224 25.91 20.58 -15.04
N GLY A 225 26.12 19.68 -16.02
CA GLY A 225 26.85 18.43 -15.89
C GLY A 225 26.52 17.53 -14.72
N SER A 226 25.84 16.43 -14.98
CA SER A 226 25.88 15.25 -14.12
C SER A 226 27.31 14.69 -14.06
N ARG A 227 27.90 14.63 -12.87
CA ARG A 227 28.94 13.67 -12.53
C ARG A 227 28.34 12.54 -11.72
#